data_c84bdbec7c1b4910349c26ca516388cf
#
_entry.id   c84bdbec7c1b4910349c26ca516388cf
#
_cell.length_a   1.000
_cell.length_b   1.000
_cell.length_c   1.000
_cell.angle_alpha   90.00
_cell.angle_beta   90.00
_cell.angle_gamma   90.00
#
_symmetry.space_group_name_H-M   'P 1'
#
loop_
_entity.id
_entity.type
_entity.pdbx_description
1 polymer ?
#
loop_
_entity_poly.entity_id
_entity_poly.type
_entity_poly.pdbx_seq_one_letter_code
_entity_poly.pdbx_strand_id
1 'polypeptide(L)'
;MQQVTIGSRTFSKILCGTNAFWGHSHFSEARNAEYRNRFDDRTIAGTIQRCLDAGVNTVESCANGRIVSILAQLRDTNRTSLHFVGSTRIDETSAMNSHQQKLSFLIEHRADICVIHAQYVDRPSSGDSIGGLDRMVDTIHEAGLLAGISTHRVETVERCERRGYGIDTYLFPLNLSGFVYPEYQGKETVQERIDVVRGVSKPFILVKVLAAGRIPPSEGLPFIAETAKPNDLISLGFGSEDEASESLSLAARLF
;
A
#
# COMPACT_ATOMS: atom_id res chain seq x y z
N MET A 1 0.26 17.09 8.48
CA MET A 1 -0.13 15.67 8.21
C MET A 1 -0.05 14.90 9.52
N GLN A 2 -1.14 14.24 9.93
CA GLN A 2 -1.18 13.40 11.14
C GLN A 2 -0.15 12.26 11.04
N GLN A 3 0.37 11.82 12.19
CA GLN A 3 1.33 10.72 12.28
C GLN A 3 0.68 9.50 12.98
N VAL A 4 1.10 8.32 12.56
CA VAL A 4 0.66 7.03 13.11
C VAL A 4 1.87 6.18 13.46
N THR A 5 1.91 5.61 14.65
CA THR A 5 3.00 4.73 15.08
C THR A 5 2.59 3.27 14.95
N ILE A 6 3.43 2.47 14.27
CA ILE A 6 3.31 1.02 14.16
C ILE A 6 4.65 0.43 14.65
N GLY A 7 4.59 -0.38 15.71
CA GLY A 7 5.80 -0.84 16.37
C GLY A 7 6.64 0.34 16.87
N SER A 8 7.90 0.42 16.45
CA SER A 8 8.83 1.51 16.81
C SER A 8 8.94 2.62 15.75
N ARG A 9 8.13 2.57 14.69
CA ARG A 9 8.22 3.50 13.55
C ARG A 9 7.02 4.41 13.47
N THR A 10 7.25 5.66 13.04
CA THR A 10 6.20 6.68 12.93
C THR A 10 6.05 7.10 11.45
N PHE A 11 4.89 6.81 10.90
CA PHE A 11 4.51 7.04 9.52
C PHE A 11 3.55 8.22 9.41
N SER A 12 3.54 8.94 8.30
CA SER A 12 2.45 9.86 7.99
C SER A 12 1.14 9.10 7.77
N LYS A 13 0.02 9.66 8.20
CA LYS A 13 -1.34 9.09 8.02
C LYS A 13 -1.62 8.76 6.55
N ILE A 14 -1.15 9.62 5.64
CA ILE A 14 -1.21 9.42 4.19
C ILE A 14 0.13 8.87 3.70
N LEU A 15 0.10 7.90 2.80
CA LEU A 15 1.22 7.35 2.07
C LEU A 15 1.11 7.70 0.59
N CYS A 16 2.25 7.89 -0.07
CA CYS A 16 2.33 7.97 -1.52
C CYS A 16 2.29 6.56 -2.13
N GLY A 17 1.16 6.19 -2.71
CA GLY A 17 1.00 4.95 -3.47
C GLY A 17 1.54 5.10 -4.90
N THR A 18 2.20 4.07 -5.43
CA THR A 18 3.00 4.18 -6.66
C THR A 18 2.46 3.41 -7.87
N ASN A 19 1.26 2.87 -7.85
CA ASN A 19 0.74 2.07 -8.97
C ASN A 19 0.78 2.83 -10.31
N ALA A 20 0.47 4.12 -10.32
CA ALA A 20 0.54 4.97 -11.50
C ALA A 20 1.96 5.04 -12.07
N PHE A 21 3.00 5.11 -11.24
CA PHE A 21 4.41 5.17 -11.65
C PHE A 21 4.85 3.97 -12.50
N TRP A 22 4.18 2.83 -12.31
CA TRP A 22 4.44 1.57 -13.01
C TRP A 22 3.43 1.28 -14.13
N GLY A 23 2.58 2.26 -14.50
CA GLY A 23 1.56 2.09 -15.51
C GLY A 23 0.39 1.19 -15.09
N HIS A 24 0.09 1.12 -13.80
CA HIS A 24 -1.02 0.34 -13.27
C HIS A 24 -2.16 1.24 -12.81
N SER A 25 -2.99 1.73 -13.75
CA SER A 25 -4.10 2.63 -13.44
C SER A 25 -5.28 1.91 -12.77
N HIS A 26 -5.46 0.62 -13.04
CA HIS A 26 -6.69 -0.12 -12.70
C HIS A 26 -7.96 0.50 -13.30
N PHE A 27 -7.81 1.28 -14.36
CA PHE A 27 -8.89 1.99 -15.02
C PHE A 27 -9.07 1.54 -16.48
N SER A 28 -8.03 1.67 -17.30
CA SER A 28 -8.00 1.24 -18.70
C SER A 28 -6.57 1.06 -19.19
N GLU A 29 -6.40 0.29 -20.28
CA GLU A 29 -5.08 0.16 -20.92
C GLU A 29 -4.58 1.48 -21.52
N ALA A 30 -5.48 2.32 -22.03
CA ALA A 30 -5.12 3.65 -22.49
C ALA A 30 -4.51 4.49 -21.35
N ARG A 31 -5.08 4.46 -20.14
CA ARG A 31 -4.53 5.13 -18.97
C ARG A 31 -3.22 4.49 -18.50
N ASN A 32 -3.06 3.19 -18.60
CA ASN A 32 -1.82 2.50 -18.31
C ASN A 32 -0.70 2.98 -19.25
N ALA A 33 -0.96 3.08 -20.55
CA ALA A 33 -0.01 3.59 -21.54
C ALA A 33 0.36 5.06 -21.28
N GLU A 34 -0.62 5.90 -20.95
CA GLU A 34 -0.39 7.29 -20.56
C GLU A 34 0.56 7.39 -19.38
N TYR A 35 0.34 6.60 -18.32
CA TYR A 35 1.18 6.59 -17.13
C TYR A 35 2.59 6.09 -17.43
N ARG A 36 2.76 5.02 -18.22
CA ARG A 36 4.10 4.55 -18.65
C ARG A 36 4.90 5.62 -19.40
N ASN A 37 4.23 6.46 -20.18
CA ASN A 37 4.87 7.55 -20.93
C ASN A 37 5.17 8.77 -20.04
N ARG A 38 4.36 9.03 -19.01
CA ARG A 38 4.47 10.18 -18.13
C ARG A 38 5.55 10.01 -17.04
N PHE A 39 5.63 8.82 -16.44
CA PHE A 39 6.44 8.59 -15.24
C PHE A 39 7.86 8.11 -15.56
N ASP A 40 8.73 9.05 -15.92
CA ASP A 40 10.18 8.88 -15.84
C ASP A 40 10.69 9.08 -14.39
N ASP A 41 12.00 8.88 -14.15
CA ASP A 41 12.58 9.02 -12.81
C ASP A 41 12.40 10.43 -12.24
N ARG A 42 12.48 11.45 -13.08
CA ARG A 42 12.32 12.84 -12.68
C ARG A 42 10.89 13.13 -12.23
N THR A 43 9.91 12.67 -13.00
CA THR A 43 8.48 12.87 -12.69
C THR A 43 8.09 12.09 -11.43
N ILE A 44 8.61 10.86 -11.25
CA ILE A 44 8.41 10.08 -10.02
C ILE A 44 9.00 10.82 -8.82
N ALA A 45 10.26 11.27 -8.91
CA ALA A 45 10.91 12.01 -7.84
C ALA A 45 10.17 13.33 -7.52
N GLY A 46 9.71 14.05 -8.53
CA GLY A 46 8.91 15.27 -8.39
C GLY A 46 7.58 15.02 -7.65
N THR A 47 6.87 13.96 -8.03
CA THR A 47 5.61 13.58 -7.37
C THR A 47 5.83 13.19 -5.90
N ILE A 48 6.89 12.41 -5.59
CA ILE A 48 7.23 12.06 -4.20
C ILE A 48 7.67 13.31 -3.44
N GLN A 49 8.39 14.25 -4.08
CA GLN A 49 8.77 15.52 -3.45
C GLN A 49 7.54 16.35 -3.06
N ARG A 50 6.51 16.42 -3.93
CA ARG A 50 5.22 17.06 -3.57
C ARG A 50 4.57 16.42 -2.34
N CYS A 51 4.68 15.09 -2.22
CA CYS A 51 4.21 14.37 -1.04
C CYS A 51 5.01 14.78 0.21
N LEU A 52 6.35 14.84 0.13
CA LEU A 52 7.21 15.30 1.22
C LEU A 52 6.89 16.74 1.64
N ASP A 53 6.71 17.66 0.70
CA ASP A 53 6.35 19.05 0.94
C ASP A 53 5.00 19.19 1.67
N ALA A 54 4.09 18.24 1.47
CA ALA A 54 2.80 18.13 2.17
C ALA A 54 2.89 17.37 3.53
N GLY A 55 4.09 16.96 3.95
CA GLY A 55 4.32 16.24 5.20
C GLY A 55 4.05 14.73 5.14
N VAL A 56 3.98 14.16 3.93
CA VAL A 56 3.94 12.70 3.72
C VAL A 56 5.35 12.15 3.75
N ASN A 57 5.67 11.30 4.71
CA ASN A 57 7.01 10.73 4.89
C ASN A 57 7.12 9.26 4.48
N THR A 58 6.13 8.70 3.77
CA THR A 58 6.05 7.27 3.50
C THR A 58 5.64 7.01 2.06
N VAL A 59 6.34 6.11 1.38
CA VAL A 59 6.02 5.64 0.03
C VAL A 59 5.67 4.17 0.07
N GLU A 60 4.55 3.78 -0.57
CA GLU A 60 4.12 2.40 -0.75
C GLU A 60 4.35 1.97 -2.20
N SER A 61 5.12 0.89 -2.43
CA SER A 61 5.46 0.40 -3.76
C SER A 61 5.73 -1.10 -3.80
N CYS A 62 5.67 -1.69 -4.99
CA CYS A 62 6.25 -2.99 -5.23
C CYS A 62 7.79 -2.95 -5.17
N ALA A 63 8.40 -4.09 -4.79
CA ALA A 63 9.86 -4.25 -4.72
C ALA A 63 10.50 -4.13 -6.11
N ASN A 64 11.25 -3.05 -6.35
CA ASN A 64 12.08 -2.87 -7.55
C ASN A 64 13.23 -1.88 -7.29
N GLY A 65 14.32 -2.04 -8.04
CA GLY A 65 15.53 -1.21 -7.84
C GLY A 65 15.35 0.26 -8.18
N ARG A 66 14.46 0.58 -9.13
CA ARG A 66 14.20 1.96 -9.54
C ARG A 66 13.63 2.81 -8.41
N ILE A 67 12.61 2.29 -7.68
CA ILE A 67 12.04 3.03 -6.55
C ILE A 67 13.05 3.20 -5.42
N VAL A 68 13.84 2.16 -5.11
CA VAL A 68 14.84 2.22 -4.06
C VAL A 68 15.89 3.29 -4.35
N SER A 69 16.37 3.39 -5.61
CA SER A 69 17.33 4.42 -6.03
C SER A 69 16.74 5.83 -5.90
N ILE A 70 15.48 6.04 -6.32
CA ILE A 70 14.79 7.34 -6.19
C ILE A 70 14.63 7.73 -4.71
N LEU A 71 14.20 6.77 -3.86
CA LEU A 71 14.05 7.03 -2.42
C LEU A 71 15.38 7.35 -1.75
N ALA A 72 16.47 6.67 -2.12
CA ALA A 72 17.81 6.98 -1.61
C ALA A 72 18.22 8.41 -1.98
N GLN A 73 18.08 8.80 -3.25
CA GLN A 73 18.35 10.16 -3.70
C GLN A 73 17.54 11.22 -2.95
N LEU A 74 16.24 10.98 -2.75
CA LEU A 74 15.36 11.91 -2.04
C LEU A 74 15.70 12.03 -0.55
N ARG A 75 16.09 10.94 0.10
CA ARG A 75 16.58 10.95 1.49
C ARG A 75 17.83 11.80 1.64
N ASP A 76 18.80 11.63 0.75
CA ASP A 76 20.05 12.39 0.77
C ASP A 76 19.81 13.89 0.50
N THR A 77 18.98 14.20 -0.50
CA THR A 77 18.67 15.58 -0.88
C THR A 77 17.93 16.34 0.21
N ASN A 78 16.91 15.73 0.80
CA ASN A 78 16.04 16.39 1.78
C ASN A 78 16.54 16.24 3.22
N ARG A 79 17.51 15.38 3.48
CA ARG A 79 17.99 15.03 4.83
C ARG A 79 16.85 14.64 5.78
N THR A 80 15.85 13.93 5.25
CA THR A 80 14.64 13.52 5.96
C THR A 80 14.50 12.00 6.02
N SER A 81 13.82 11.51 7.03
CA SER A 81 13.40 10.11 7.05
C SER A 81 12.24 9.93 6.09
N LEU A 82 12.46 9.14 5.04
CA LEU A 82 11.45 8.73 4.10
C LEU A 82 11.27 7.22 4.22
N HIS A 83 10.13 6.79 4.74
CA HIS A 83 9.81 5.40 4.98
C HIS A 83 9.40 4.67 3.70
N PHE A 84 9.67 3.37 3.67
CA PHE A 84 9.33 2.52 2.54
C PHE A 84 8.47 1.33 2.98
N VAL A 85 7.25 1.27 2.46
CA VAL A 85 6.36 0.10 2.53
C VAL A 85 6.51 -0.67 1.24
N GLY A 86 7.23 -1.79 1.29
CA GLY A 86 7.57 -2.57 0.11
C GLY A 86 6.72 -3.83 -0.03
N SER A 87 6.18 -4.09 -1.23
CA SER A 87 5.34 -5.26 -1.52
C SER A 87 6.08 -6.31 -2.36
N THR A 88 5.85 -7.60 -2.05
CA THR A 88 6.39 -8.73 -2.80
C THR A 88 5.63 -9.03 -4.09
N ARG A 89 4.87 -8.08 -4.65
CA ARG A 89 4.15 -8.25 -5.90
C ARG A 89 5.10 -8.72 -7.02
N ILE A 90 4.69 -9.78 -7.70
CA ILE A 90 5.37 -10.27 -8.90
C ILE A 90 4.70 -9.63 -10.11
N ASP A 91 5.50 -9.05 -11.00
CA ASP A 91 5.09 -8.56 -12.31
C ASP A 91 5.89 -9.28 -13.40
N GLU A 92 5.33 -9.38 -14.59
CA GLU A 92 5.90 -10.16 -15.71
C GLU A 92 7.24 -9.59 -16.21
N THR A 93 7.51 -8.32 -15.95
CA THR A 93 8.72 -7.62 -16.40
C THR A 93 9.85 -7.67 -15.38
N SER A 94 9.59 -8.18 -14.17
CA SER A 94 10.56 -8.20 -13.08
C SER A 94 11.56 -9.36 -13.22
N ALA A 95 12.85 -9.08 -13.07
CA ALA A 95 13.88 -10.10 -12.92
C ALA A 95 13.68 -10.95 -11.65
N MET A 96 13.00 -10.42 -10.63
CA MET A 96 12.60 -11.14 -9.42
C MET A 96 11.22 -11.79 -9.65
N ASN A 97 11.20 -13.09 -9.83
CA ASN A 97 10.01 -13.85 -10.23
C ASN A 97 9.40 -14.70 -9.11
N SER A 98 9.82 -14.51 -7.87
CA SER A 98 9.25 -15.17 -6.70
C SER A 98 9.06 -14.20 -5.52
N HIS A 99 8.08 -14.51 -4.65
CA HIS A 99 7.85 -13.73 -3.44
C HIS A 99 9.06 -13.74 -2.50
N GLN A 100 9.81 -14.85 -2.44
CA GLN A 100 11.02 -14.97 -1.64
C GLN A 100 12.12 -14.03 -2.14
N GLN A 101 12.36 -13.96 -3.46
CA GLN A 101 13.34 -13.03 -4.03
C GLN A 101 12.96 -11.57 -3.76
N LYS A 102 11.68 -11.23 -3.93
CA LYS A 102 11.15 -9.89 -3.60
C LYS A 102 11.30 -9.58 -2.11
N LEU A 103 11.04 -10.56 -1.24
CA LEU A 103 11.20 -10.41 0.21
C LEU A 103 12.68 -10.18 0.58
N SER A 104 13.58 -11.00 0.07
CA SER A 104 15.02 -10.82 0.29
C SER A 104 15.50 -9.43 -0.16
N PHE A 105 15.04 -8.97 -1.32
CA PHE A 105 15.32 -7.63 -1.82
C PHE A 105 14.81 -6.52 -0.87
N LEU A 106 13.58 -6.65 -0.35
CA LEU A 106 13.02 -5.67 0.59
C LEU A 106 13.80 -5.63 1.91
N ILE A 107 14.23 -6.78 2.40
CA ILE A 107 15.06 -6.89 3.62
C ILE A 107 16.44 -6.25 3.39
N GLU A 108 17.10 -6.57 2.28
CA GLU A 108 18.41 -6.00 1.91
C GLU A 108 18.35 -4.46 1.82
N HIS A 109 17.25 -3.92 1.28
CA HIS A 109 17.07 -2.48 1.10
C HIS A 109 16.33 -1.82 2.28
N ARG A 110 16.17 -2.55 3.39
CA ARG A 110 15.63 -2.05 4.66
C ARG A 110 14.29 -1.33 4.49
N ALA A 111 13.34 -1.99 3.81
CA ALA A 111 11.95 -1.54 3.83
C ALA A 111 11.43 -1.50 5.26
N ASP A 112 10.72 -0.45 5.65
CA ASP A 112 10.17 -0.33 7.01
C ASP A 112 9.06 -1.35 7.27
N ILE A 113 8.25 -1.63 6.25
CA ILE A 113 7.22 -2.67 6.23
C ILE A 113 7.41 -3.53 5.00
N CYS A 114 7.54 -4.85 5.18
CA CYS A 114 7.54 -5.84 4.10
C CYS A 114 6.15 -6.43 3.96
N VAL A 115 5.46 -6.14 2.84
CA VAL A 115 4.09 -6.61 2.58
C VAL A 115 4.12 -7.85 1.69
N ILE A 116 3.71 -9.00 2.21
CA ILE A 116 3.52 -10.23 1.44
C ILE A 116 2.25 -10.06 0.60
N HIS A 117 2.39 -10.12 -0.73
CA HIS A 117 1.34 -9.70 -1.66
C HIS A 117 0.17 -10.70 -1.77
N ALA A 118 -1.01 -10.18 -2.12
CA ALA A 118 -2.25 -10.93 -2.35
C ALA A 118 -2.09 -12.13 -3.31
N GLN A 119 -1.21 -12.03 -4.30
CA GLN A 119 -0.86 -13.15 -5.19
C GLN A 119 -0.36 -14.39 -4.43
N TYR A 120 0.16 -14.22 -3.22
CA TYR A 120 0.59 -15.32 -2.35
C TYR A 120 -0.51 -15.72 -1.37
N VAL A 121 -1.11 -14.77 -0.67
CA VAL A 121 -2.00 -15.04 0.46
C VAL A 121 -3.45 -15.36 0.06
N ASP A 122 -3.92 -14.84 -1.08
CA ASP A 122 -5.29 -15.06 -1.58
C ASP A 122 -5.40 -16.33 -2.47
N ARG A 123 -4.33 -17.14 -2.56
CA ARG A 123 -4.38 -18.40 -3.30
C ARG A 123 -5.37 -19.37 -2.68
N PRO A 124 -6.07 -20.16 -3.50
CA PRO A 124 -6.88 -21.25 -2.99
C PRO A 124 -6.04 -22.18 -2.11
N SER A 125 -6.50 -22.46 -0.91
CA SER A 125 -5.86 -23.41 0.00
C SER A 125 -6.90 -24.37 0.57
N SER A 126 -6.54 -25.65 0.70
CA SER A 126 -7.36 -26.62 1.43
C SER A 126 -7.10 -26.42 2.92
N GLY A 127 -8.01 -25.74 3.60
CA GLY A 127 -7.92 -25.52 5.05
C GLY A 127 -7.53 -24.10 5.46
N ASP A 128 -7.35 -23.92 6.75
CA ASP A 128 -7.23 -22.60 7.40
C ASP A 128 -5.80 -22.04 7.39
N SER A 129 -4.80 -22.78 6.88
CA SER A 129 -3.41 -22.33 6.83
C SER A 129 -3.04 -21.77 5.46
N ILE A 130 -2.22 -20.71 5.45
CA ILE A 130 -1.52 -20.20 4.26
C ILE A 130 -0.09 -20.73 4.33
N GLY A 131 0.20 -21.75 3.51
CA GLY A 131 1.47 -22.48 3.60
C GLY A 131 2.70 -21.58 3.46
N GLY A 132 3.59 -21.61 4.45
CA GLY A 132 4.85 -20.87 4.48
C GLY A 132 4.72 -19.38 4.85
N LEU A 133 3.51 -18.89 5.15
CA LEU A 133 3.32 -17.48 5.56
C LEU A 133 4.00 -17.19 6.90
N ASP A 134 3.90 -18.10 7.85
CA ASP A 134 4.58 -18.08 9.16
C ASP A 134 6.08 -17.82 9.00
N ARG A 135 6.75 -18.65 8.20
CA ARG A 135 8.19 -18.51 7.94
C ARG A 135 8.56 -17.18 7.29
N MET A 136 7.73 -16.67 6.38
CA MET A 136 7.98 -15.37 5.75
C MET A 136 7.84 -14.23 6.76
N VAL A 137 6.85 -14.29 7.64
CA VAL A 137 6.64 -13.32 8.72
C VAL A 137 7.81 -13.36 9.71
N ASP A 138 8.22 -14.55 10.15
CA ASP A 138 9.36 -14.73 11.05
C ASP A 138 10.64 -14.14 10.42
N THR A 139 10.91 -14.41 9.14
CA THR A 139 12.06 -13.86 8.41
C THR A 139 12.06 -12.33 8.39
N ILE A 140 10.89 -11.69 8.24
CA ILE A 140 10.74 -10.24 8.28
C ILE A 140 11.07 -9.70 9.69
N HIS A 141 10.54 -10.34 10.73
CA HIS A 141 10.77 -9.93 12.11
C HIS A 141 12.23 -10.15 12.56
N GLU A 142 12.86 -11.24 12.15
CA GLU A 142 14.28 -11.50 12.39
C GLU A 142 15.19 -10.42 11.77
N ALA A 143 14.75 -9.82 10.66
CA ALA A 143 15.44 -8.69 10.04
C ALA A 143 15.15 -7.33 10.75
N GLY A 144 14.32 -7.31 11.81
CA GLY A 144 13.93 -6.11 12.55
C GLY A 144 12.95 -5.20 11.80
N LEU A 145 12.16 -5.77 10.88
CA LEU A 145 11.21 -5.07 10.03
C LEU A 145 9.77 -5.42 10.43
N LEU A 146 8.80 -4.61 9.99
CA LEU A 146 7.38 -4.90 10.22
C LEU A 146 6.82 -5.79 9.10
N ALA A 147 6.03 -6.80 9.50
CA ALA A 147 5.42 -7.74 8.58
C ALA A 147 3.99 -7.31 8.23
N GLY A 148 3.73 -7.08 6.94
CA GLY A 148 2.40 -6.84 6.41
C GLY A 148 1.95 -7.93 5.45
N ILE A 149 0.65 -8.04 5.24
CA ILE A 149 0.09 -8.73 4.08
C ILE A 149 -0.84 -7.81 3.29
N SER A 150 -0.88 -7.96 1.96
CA SER A 150 -1.97 -7.40 1.19
C SER A 150 -2.98 -8.46 0.84
N THR A 151 -4.24 -8.14 0.97
CA THR A 151 -5.34 -9.01 0.56
C THR A 151 -6.52 -8.20 0.06
N HIS A 152 -7.31 -8.81 -0.82
CA HIS A 152 -8.56 -8.22 -1.30
C HIS A 152 -9.79 -8.82 -0.60
N ARG A 153 -9.60 -9.84 0.26
CA ARG A 153 -10.66 -10.66 0.83
C ARG A 153 -10.78 -10.46 2.34
N VAL A 154 -12.00 -10.23 2.80
CA VAL A 154 -12.34 -10.22 4.24
C VAL A 154 -11.94 -11.56 4.88
N GLU A 155 -12.30 -12.67 4.24
CA GLU A 155 -11.97 -14.02 4.70
C GLU A 155 -10.47 -14.24 4.96
N THR A 156 -9.59 -13.66 4.13
CA THR A 156 -8.13 -13.79 4.33
C THR A 156 -7.68 -13.05 5.58
N VAL A 157 -8.22 -11.86 5.86
CA VAL A 157 -7.93 -11.13 7.10
C VAL A 157 -8.37 -11.95 8.31
N GLU A 158 -9.63 -12.39 8.33
CA GLU A 158 -10.19 -13.19 9.42
C GLU A 158 -9.40 -14.48 9.67
N ARG A 159 -9.01 -15.17 8.60
CA ARG A 159 -8.16 -16.36 8.66
C ARG A 159 -6.81 -16.06 9.28
N CYS A 160 -6.16 -14.96 8.89
CA CYS A 160 -4.87 -14.57 9.46
C CYS A 160 -4.97 -14.21 10.94
N GLU A 161 -6.05 -13.53 11.35
CA GLU A 161 -6.28 -13.22 12.77
C GLU A 161 -6.55 -14.49 13.60
N ARG A 162 -7.39 -15.40 13.09
CA ARG A 162 -7.64 -16.69 13.79
C ARG A 162 -6.38 -17.54 13.94
N ARG A 163 -5.50 -17.51 12.93
CA ARG A 163 -4.25 -18.31 12.93
C ARG A 163 -3.12 -17.67 13.73
N GLY A 164 -3.16 -16.37 13.95
CA GLY A 164 -2.14 -15.67 14.73
C GLY A 164 -0.75 -15.67 14.08
N TYR A 165 -0.66 -15.36 12.78
CA TYR A 165 0.62 -15.33 12.04
C TYR A 165 1.61 -14.22 12.47
N GLY A 166 1.30 -13.41 13.47
CA GLY A 166 2.20 -12.33 13.91
C GLY A 166 2.26 -11.13 12.96
N ILE A 167 1.27 -10.95 12.09
CA ILE A 167 1.19 -9.85 11.13
C ILE A 167 1.02 -8.53 11.88
N ASP A 168 1.76 -7.48 11.50
CA ASP A 168 1.70 -6.14 12.10
C ASP A 168 0.67 -5.24 11.43
N THR A 169 0.43 -5.41 10.12
CA THR A 169 -0.48 -4.55 9.35
C THR A 169 -1.08 -5.27 8.14
N TYR A 170 -2.25 -4.80 7.70
CA TYR A 170 -2.95 -5.28 6.50
C TYR A 170 -3.02 -4.17 5.45
N LEU A 171 -2.58 -4.43 4.23
CA LEU A 171 -2.83 -3.58 3.08
C LEU A 171 -4.12 -4.05 2.41
N PHE A 172 -5.21 -3.26 2.54
CA PHE A 172 -6.57 -3.71 2.28
C PHE A 172 -7.40 -2.65 1.54
N PRO A 173 -8.16 -2.99 0.49
CA PRO A 173 -8.96 -2.04 -0.25
C PRO A 173 -10.25 -1.67 0.51
N LEU A 174 -10.48 -0.35 0.62
CA LEU A 174 -11.72 0.21 1.17
C LEU A 174 -12.10 1.48 0.40
N ASN A 175 -13.31 1.54 -0.14
CA ASN A 175 -13.89 2.72 -0.78
C ASN A 175 -15.42 2.64 -0.80
N LEU A 176 -16.09 3.74 -1.19
CA LEU A 176 -17.55 3.88 -1.26
C LEU A 176 -18.24 2.84 -2.18
N SER A 177 -17.55 2.33 -3.20
CA SER A 177 -18.10 1.40 -4.17
C SER A 177 -17.79 -0.08 -3.85
N GLY A 178 -17.20 -0.36 -2.70
CA GLY A 178 -16.65 -1.67 -2.38
C GLY A 178 -15.32 -1.89 -3.08
N PHE A 179 -15.17 -2.99 -3.81
CA PHE A 179 -13.95 -3.29 -4.53
C PHE A 179 -14.16 -3.17 -6.05
N VAL A 180 -13.36 -2.31 -6.70
CA VAL A 180 -13.45 -2.02 -8.13
C VAL A 180 -12.32 -2.71 -8.90
N TYR A 181 -12.40 -4.02 -9.01
CA TYR A 181 -11.52 -4.79 -9.87
C TYR A 181 -12.38 -5.65 -10.79
N PRO A 182 -12.30 -5.52 -12.13
CA PRO A 182 -13.12 -6.32 -13.05
C PRO A 182 -12.92 -7.83 -12.86
N GLU A 183 -11.73 -8.23 -12.41
CA GLU A 183 -11.34 -9.63 -12.22
C GLU A 183 -11.64 -10.17 -10.81
N TYR A 184 -11.89 -9.29 -9.85
CA TYR A 184 -12.26 -9.66 -8.49
C TYR A 184 -13.78 -9.52 -8.31
N GLN A 185 -14.47 -10.60 -8.50
CA GLN A 185 -15.89 -10.71 -8.13
C GLN A 185 -16.00 -11.06 -6.64
N GLY A 186 -15.44 -10.21 -5.79
CA GLY A 186 -15.65 -10.28 -4.35
C GLY A 186 -17.12 -10.11 -4.05
N LYS A 187 -17.62 -10.94 -3.15
CA LYS A 187 -19.03 -10.91 -2.71
C LYS A 187 -19.22 -9.94 -1.55
N GLU A 188 -18.12 -9.44 -0.99
CA GLU A 188 -18.16 -8.62 0.22
C GLU A 188 -18.71 -7.22 -0.07
N THR A 189 -19.65 -6.81 0.75
CA THR A 189 -20.22 -5.47 0.76
C THR A 189 -19.23 -4.46 1.34
N VAL A 190 -19.50 -3.17 1.11
CA VAL A 190 -18.76 -2.08 1.76
C VAL A 190 -18.81 -2.22 3.28
N GLN A 191 -19.98 -2.57 3.82
CA GLN A 191 -20.16 -2.72 5.27
C GLN A 191 -19.31 -3.84 5.86
N GLU A 192 -19.26 -5.02 5.24
CA GLU A 192 -18.40 -6.12 5.68
C GLU A 192 -16.92 -5.74 5.68
N ARG A 193 -16.48 -4.91 4.71
CA ARG A 193 -15.11 -4.36 4.67
C ARG A 193 -14.85 -3.37 5.81
N ILE A 194 -15.81 -2.50 6.11
CA ILE A 194 -15.74 -1.58 7.26
C ILE A 194 -15.68 -2.39 8.56
N ASP A 195 -16.52 -3.41 8.69
CA ASP A 195 -16.61 -4.22 9.91
C ASP A 195 -15.29 -4.94 10.19
N VAL A 196 -14.65 -5.53 9.18
CA VAL A 196 -13.35 -6.18 9.36
C VAL A 196 -12.25 -5.18 9.71
N VAL A 197 -12.22 -4.00 9.08
CA VAL A 197 -11.25 -2.95 9.38
C VAL A 197 -11.40 -2.48 10.83
N ARG A 198 -12.63 -2.26 11.30
CA ARG A 198 -12.92 -1.83 12.66
C ARG A 198 -12.78 -2.92 13.71
N GLY A 199 -13.08 -4.17 13.35
CA GLY A 199 -13.04 -5.32 14.25
C GLY A 199 -11.64 -5.82 14.57
N VAL A 200 -10.66 -5.59 13.68
CA VAL A 200 -9.27 -5.96 13.90
C VAL A 200 -8.51 -4.82 14.56
N SER A 201 -7.83 -5.10 15.69
CA SER A 201 -7.10 -4.08 16.46
C SER A 201 -5.85 -3.56 15.75
N LYS A 202 -5.23 -4.36 14.89
CA LYS A 202 -4.05 -4.00 14.11
C LYS A 202 -4.35 -2.87 13.12
N PRO A 203 -3.38 -1.99 12.81
CA PRO A 203 -3.54 -0.97 11.79
C PRO A 203 -3.72 -1.58 10.40
N PHE A 204 -4.51 -0.92 9.57
CA PHE A 204 -4.60 -1.18 8.13
C PHE A 204 -3.91 -0.09 7.34
N ILE A 205 -3.37 -0.44 6.19
CA ILE A 205 -3.01 0.49 5.12
C ILE A 205 -4.14 0.40 4.11
N LEU A 206 -5.05 1.36 4.14
CA LEU A 206 -6.22 1.40 3.28
C LEU A 206 -5.81 1.85 1.87
N VAL A 207 -6.08 1.02 0.88
CA VAL A 207 -5.73 1.24 -0.52
C VAL A 207 -6.98 1.35 -1.39
N LYS A 208 -6.81 1.85 -2.63
CA LYS A 208 -7.91 2.01 -3.63
C LYS A 208 -9.06 2.88 -3.14
N VAL A 209 -8.79 3.78 -2.22
CA VAL A 209 -9.78 4.63 -1.55
C VAL A 209 -10.56 5.53 -2.51
N LEU A 210 -9.98 5.86 -3.67
CA LEU A 210 -10.62 6.61 -4.76
C LEU A 210 -11.06 5.71 -5.93
N ALA A 211 -11.14 4.39 -5.73
CA ALA A 211 -11.58 3.42 -6.73
C ALA A 211 -10.91 3.61 -8.11
N ALA A 212 -9.58 3.82 -8.12
CA ALA A 212 -8.79 4.11 -9.33
C ALA A 212 -9.25 5.37 -10.10
N GLY A 213 -9.67 6.40 -9.37
CA GLY A 213 -10.13 7.68 -9.92
C GLY A 213 -11.60 7.69 -10.35
N ARG A 214 -12.39 6.65 -10.01
CA ARG A 214 -13.86 6.63 -10.23
C ARG A 214 -14.63 7.36 -9.15
N ILE A 215 -14.01 7.55 -7.99
CA ILE A 215 -14.57 8.33 -6.87
C ILE A 215 -13.70 9.59 -6.74
N PRO A 216 -14.30 10.79 -6.80
CA PRO A 216 -13.54 12.03 -6.63
C PRO A 216 -13.00 12.14 -5.19
N PRO A 217 -11.84 12.80 -4.98
CA PRO A 217 -11.27 12.98 -3.64
C PRO A 217 -12.23 13.62 -2.64
N SER A 218 -13.11 14.54 -3.10
CA SER A 218 -14.12 15.23 -2.28
C SER A 218 -15.19 14.30 -1.68
N GLU A 219 -15.35 13.10 -2.22
CA GLU A 219 -16.28 12.09 -1.71
C GLU A 219 -15.53 10.94 -1.01
N GLY A 220 -14.46 10.45 -1.63
CA GLY A 220 -13.73 9.28 -1.12
C GLY A 220 -12.95 9.56 0.17
N LEU A 221 -12.30 10.72 0.31
CA LEU A 221 -11.52 11.03 1.50
C LEU A 221 -12.37 11.27 2.75
N PRO A 222 -13.50 12.02 2.70
CA PRO A 222 -14.41 12.09 3.84
C PRO A 222 -14.95 10.73 4.29
N PHE A 223 -15.33 9.86 3.35
CA PHE A 223 -15.78 8.50 3.68
C PHE A 223 -14.69 7.73 4.43
N ILE A 224 -13.43 7.80 3.99
CA ILE A 224 -12.32 7.14 4.69
C ILE A 224 -12.08 7.79 6.07
N ALA A 225 -12.19 9.11 6.19
CA ALA A 225 -12.04 9.78 7.49
C ALA A 225 -13.09 9.32 8.52
N GLU A 226 -14.32 9.00 8.07
CA GLU A 226 -15.38 8.49 8.93
C GLU A 226 -15.23 6.98 9.26
N THR A 227 -14.62 6.20 8.36
CA THR A 227 -14.60 4.74 8.47
C THR A 227 -13.31 4.16 9.01
N ALA A 228 -12.17 4.78 8.73
CA ALA A 228 -10.85 4.33 9.20
C ALA A 228 -10.69 4.50 10.71
N LYS A 229 -9.90 3.61 11.33
CA LYS A 229 -9.46 3.77 12.71
C LYS A 229 -8.37 4.86 12.84
N PRO A 230 -8.19 5.45 14.02
CA PRO A 230 -7.11 6.43 14.25
C PRO A 230 -5.71 5.92 13.89
N ASN A 231 -5.44 4.62 14.09
CA ASN A 231 -4.16 3.99 13.80
C ASN A 231 -4.04 3.39 12.38
N ASP A 232 -5.04 3.52 11.52
CA ASP A 232 -4.93 3.11 10.13
C ASP A 232 -4.14 4.13 9.30
N LEU A 233 -3.50 3.67 8.23
CA LEU A 233 -2.81 4.45 7.23
C LEU A 233 -3.61 4.45 5.91
N ILE A 234 -3.39 5.43 5.05
CA ILE A 234 -4.14 5.59 3.79
C ILE A 234 -3.15 5.77 2.65
N SER A 235 -3.12 4.84 1.69
CA SER A 235 -2.28 4.94 0.50
C SER A 235 -3.05 5.61 -0.65
N LEU A 236 -2.58 6.77 -1.09
CA LEU A 236 -3.09 7.54 -2.22
C LEU A 236 -2.12 7.44 -3.41
N GLY A 237 -2.62 6.97 -4.55
CA GLY A 237 -1.90 7.02 -5.81
C GLY A 237 -2.26 8.28 -6.59
N PHE A 238 -1.29 8.85 -7.32
CA PHE A 238 -1.45 10.08 -8.09
C PHE A 238 -1.04 9.85 -9.54
N GLY A 239 -1.81 10.35 -10.48
CA GLY A 239 -1.52 10.33 -11.91
C GLY A 239 -0.68 11.51 -12.38
N SER A 240 -0.49 12.55 -11.54
CA SER A 240 0.36 13.72 -11.78
C SER A 240 0.71 14.44 -10.48
N GLU A 241 1.65 15.39 -10.56
CA GLU A 241 2.00 16.27 -9.42
C GLU A 241 0.82 17.19 -9.01
N ASP A 242 -0.01 17.61 -9.97
CA ASP A 242 -1.19 18.43 -9.71
C ASP A 242 -2.27 17.63 -8.94
N GLU A 243 -2.54 16.39 -9.37
CA GLU A 243 -3.43 15.48 -8.64
C GLU A 243 -2.93 15.21 -7.21
N ALA A 244 -1.60 15.08 -7.04
CA ALA A 244 -1.00 14.93 -5.72
C ALA A 244 -1.27 16.17 -4.86
N SER A 245 -1.02 17.36 -5.39
CA SER A 245 -1.22 18.64 -4.68
C SER A 245 -2.67 18.85 -4.26
N GLU A 246 -3.63 18.58 -5.15
CA GLU A 246 -5.07 18.71 -4.88
C GLU A 246 -5.53 17.72 -3.80
N SER A 247 -5.25 16.44 -4.00
CA SER A 247 -5.68 15.37 -3.07
C SER A 247 -5.05 15.51 -1.69
N LEU A 248 -3.75 15.87 -1.63
CA LEU A 248 -3.05 16.07 -0.36
C LEU A 248 -3.53 17.32 0.38
N SER A 249 -3.89 18.39 -0.33
CA SER A 249 -4.49 19.58 0.28
C SER A 249 -5.84 19.28 0.94
N LEU A 250 -6.63 18.39 0.35
CA LEU A 250 -7.89 17.94 0.95
C LEU A 250 -7.61 16.97 2.12
N ALA A 251 -6.71 16.01 1.93
CA ALA A 251 -6.34 15.04 2.97
C ALA A 251 -5.82 15.72 4.25
N ALA A 252 -5.00 16.78 4.11
CA ALA A 252 -4.45 17.54 5.24
C ALA A 252 -5.51 18.27 6.09
N ARG A 253 -6.73 18.44 5.57
CA ARG A 253 -7.87 19.01 6.32
C ARG A 253 -8.69 17.96 7.07
N LEU A 254 -8.54 16.70 6.70
CA LEU A 254 -9.30 15.58 7.25
C LEU A 254 -8.46 14.73 8.21
N PHE A 255 -7.13 14.73 8.00
CA PHE A 255 -6.14 13.91 8.69
C PHE A 255 -4.95 14.83 9.15
#